data_18d0079ab1963249e09faea638e9d4e4
#
_entry.id   18d0079ab1963249e09faea638e9d4e4
#
_cell.length_a   1.000
_cell.length_b   1.000
_cell.length_c   1.000
_cell.angle_alpha   90.00
_cell.angle_beta   90.00
_cell.angle_gamma   90.00
#
_symmetry.space_group_name_H-M   'P 1'
#
loop_
_entity.id
_entity.type
_entity.pdbx_description
1 polymer ?
#
loop_
_entity_poly.entity_id
_entity_poly.type
_entity_poly.pdbx_seq_one_letter_code
_entity_poly.pdbx_strand_id
1 'polypeptide(L)'
;MAKPVEKKRIVVLLLVSFLLTLLLFGPIKRAILGDNSKDVEVIPTQVFYANHVAPILNDHCVTCHRANGTAPFALTSYEYAFRKKTTIRKVVEKGIMPPWPADPTYSHFLGENFLSDDEKQILYKWVDQGARFGDSAKLPEVPTFNKLSNLGKPDVTVYMDSVLIEGNNRDKFYVVKSPFEIPNDTFIRAIEFVPGKHQLVHHLNADLILYREDLKQNVFDGIRFVDEETVPTELAHENLKILN
;
A
#
# COMPACT_ATOMS: atom_id res chain seq x y z
N MET A 1 70.32 25.07 16.76
CA MET A 1 69.70 25.57 15.52
C MET A 1 69.66 24.39 14.52
N ALA A 2 68.45 23.86 14.23
CA ALA A 2 68.30 22.75 13.27
C ALA A 2 68.58 23.23 11.83
N LYS A 3 69.33 22.43 11.10
CA LYS A 3 69.81 22.76 9.73
C LYS A 3 68.61 22.98 8.79
N PRO A 4 68.63 23.95 7.85
CA PRO A 4 67.51 24.31 6.98
C PRO A 4 66.99 23.16 6.11
N VAL A 5 67.79 22.13 5.84
CA VAL A 5 67.44 20.93 5.07
C VAL A 5 66.49 20.02 5.87
N GLU A 6 66.63 19.93 7.18
CA GLU A 6 65.76 19.13 8.03
C GLU A 6 64.37 19.71 8.16
N LYS A 7 64.25 21.04 8.28
CA LYS A 7 62.95 21.72 8.29
C LYS A 7 62.14 21.51 6.99
N LYS A 8 62.79 21.55 5.83
CA LYS A 8 62.16 21.30 4.54
C LYS A 8 61.65 19.85 4.42
N ARG A 9 62.41 18.87 4.93
CA ARG A 9 61.99 17.46 4.93
C ARG A 9 60.75 17.22 5.83
N ILE A 10 60.70 17.85 7.00
CA ILE A 10 59.58 17.75 7.92
C ILE A 10 58.30 18.37 7.32
N VAL A 11 58.43 19.54 6.68
CA VAL A 11 57.29 20.19 6.01
C VAL A 11 56.74 19.34 4.85
N VAL A 12 57.63 18.75 4.05
CA VAL A 12 57.21 17.86 2.95
C VAL A 12 56.50 16.61 3.48
N LEU A 13 57.02 15.98 4.55
CA LEU A 13 56.41 14.81 5.19
C LEU A 13 55.02 15.13 5.77
N LEU A 14 54.86 16.29 6.39
CA LEU A 14 53.56 16.75 6.92
C LEU A 14 52.55 17.03 5.78
N LEU A 15 52.97 17.61 4.67
CA LEU A 15 52.12 17.85 3.51
C LEU A 15 51.72 16.53 2.84
N VAL A 16 52.65 15.59 2.68
CA VAL A 16 52.33 14.28 2.14
C VAL A 16 51.38 13.50 3.04
N SER A 17 51.60 13.53 4.35
CA SER A 17 50.72 12.91 5.36
C SER A 17 49.31 13.54 5.31
N PHE A 18 49.21 14.86 5.23
CA PHE A 18 47.94 15.57 5.11
C PHE A 18 47.22 15.26 3.80
N LEU A 19 47.95 15.16 2.69
CA LEU A 19 47.36 14.75 1.39
C LEU A 19 46.86 13.31 1.41
N LEU A 20 47.63 12.41 2.05
CA LEU A 20 47.28 11.00 2.22
C LEU A 20 46.00 10.85 3.10
N THR A 21 45.89 11.62 4.18
CA THR A 21 44.69 11.65 5.01
C THR A 21 43.47 12.19 4.24
N LEU A 22 43.64 13.24 3.45
CA LEU A 22 42.57 13.74 2.58
C LEU A 22 42.09 12.70 1.53
N LEU A 23 43.03 11.94 0.96
CA LEU A 23 42.72 10.89 -0.03
C LEU A 23 42.06 9.66 0.62
N LEU A 24 42.45 9.30 1.84
CA LEU A 24 41.90 8.13 2.54
C LEU A 24 40.57 8.44 3.26
N PHE A 25 40.40 9.64 3.80
CA PHE A 25 39.18 10.02 4.52
C PHE A 25 38.12 10.68 3.66
N GLY A 26 38.43 11.12 2.44
CA GLY A 26 37.46 11.65 1.49
C GLY A 26 36.35 10.65 1.11
N PRO A 27 36.71 9.44 0.66
CA PRO A 27 35.71 8.41 0.33
C PRO A 27 34.99 7.85 1.57
N ILE A 28 35.68 7.79 2.74
CA ILE A 28 35.09 7.31 3.99
C ILE A 28 34.02 8.27 4.51
N LYS A 29 34.23 9.58 4.43
CA LYS A 29 33.19 10.56 4.75
C LYS A 29 31.93 10.40 3.90
N ARG A 30 32.11 10.08 2.61
CA ARG A 30 30.98 9.84 1.69
C ARG A 30 30.21 8.55 2.01
N ALA A 31 30.91 7.53 2.51
CA ALA A 31 30.30 6.26 2.90
C ALA A 31 29.64 6.31 4.30
N ILE A 32 30.14 7.14 5.22
CA ILE A 32 29.61 7.23 6.60
C ILE A 32 28.50 8.28 6.72
N LEU A 33 28.56 9.37 5.94
CA LEU A 33 27.53 10.43 5.98
C LEU A 33 26.33 10.12 5.10
N GLY A 34 26.24 8.91 4.49
CA GLY A 34 25.17 8.55 3.57
C GLY A 34 24.92 9.68 2.57
N ASP A 35 24.88 9.41 1.31
CA ASP A 35 24.46 10.41 0.35
C ASP A 35 22.99 10.76 0.63
N ASN A 36 22.75 11.68 1.57
CA ASN A 36 21.47 12.29 1.86
C ASN A 36 21.13 13.37 0.80
N SER A 37 21.66 13.25 -0.40
CA SER A 37 20.97 13.82 -1.55
C SER A 37 19.67 13.01 -1.70
N LYS A 38 18.61 13.39 -0.98
CA LYS A 38 17.27 13.19 -1.52
C LYS A 38 17.38 13.73 -2.94
N ASP A 39 17.32 12.84 -3.92
CA ASP A 39 17.13 13.26 -5.30
C ASP A 39 15.92 14.18 -5.24
N VAL A 40 16.16 15.49 -5.34
CA VAL A 40 15.07 16.47 -5.48
C VAL A 40 14.48 16.13 -6.84
N GLU A 41 13.42 15.33 -6.83
CA GLU A 41 12.71 14.97 -8.04
C GLU A 41 12.20 16.29 -8.66
N VAL A 42 12.93 16.76 -9.66
CA VAL A 42 12.61 18.05 -10.30
C VAL A 42 11.32 17.83 -11.07
N ILE A 43 10.24 18.41 -10.57
CA ILE A 43 8.93 18.33 -11.24
C ILE A 43 9.09 18.82 -12.69
N PRO A 44 8.80 17.97 -13.68
CA PRO A 44 9.03 18.30 -15.09
C PRO A 44 8.30 19.58 -15.51
N THR A 45 8.93 20.38 -16.38
CA THR A 45 8.30 21.60 -16.91
C THR A 45 7.01 21.28 -17.67
N GLN A 46 7.00 20.16 -18.41
CA GLN A 46 5.81 19.61 -19.07
C GLN A 46 5.51 18.23 -18.52
N VAL A 47 4.27 18.02 -18.12
CA VAL A 47 3.79 16.74 -17.57
C VAL A 47 2.88 16.06 -18.58
N PHE A 48 3.15 14.77 -18.82
CA PHE A 48 2.40 13.92 -19.72
C PHE A 48 1.90 12.67 -18.99
N TYR A 49 0.79 12.11 -19.47
CA TYR A 49 0.21 10.92 -18.89
C TYR A 49 1.17 9.73 -18.90
N ALA A 50 1.67 9.38 -20.09
CA ALA A 50 2.48 8.17 -20.28
C ALA A 50 3.75 8.15 -19.41
N ASN A 51 4.43 9.30 -19.27
CA ASN A 51 5.71 9.37 -18.59
C ASN A 51 5.61 9.57 -17.09
N HIS A 52 4.57 10.32 -16.63
CA HIS A 52 4.58 10.87 -15.28
C HIS A 52 3.33 10.50 -14.49
N VAL A 53 2.15 10.45 -15.14
CA VAL A 53 0.89 10.21 -14.44
C VAL A 53 0.56 8.72 -14.37
N ALA A 54 0.80 7.97 -15.45
CA ALA A 54 0.50 6.53 -15.48
C ALA A 54 1.25 5.74 -14.41
N PRO A 55 2.57 5.99 -14.14
CA PRO A 55 3.25 5.36 -13.01
C PRO A 55 2.55 5.63 -11.68
N ILE A 56 2.25 6.90 -11.37
CA ILE A 56 1.57 7.29 -10.13
C ILE A 56 0.21 6.60 -9.99
N LEU A 57 -0.59 6.56 -11.07
CA LEU A 57 -1.87 5.88 -11.04
C LEU A 57 -1.73 4.37 -10.85
N ASN A 58 -0.71 3.75 -11.45
CA ASN A 58 -0.44 2.33 -11.30
C ASN A 58 -0.07 1.97 -9.86
N ASP A 59 0.73 2.79 -9.21
CA ASP A 59 1.24 2.53 -7.87
C ASP A 59 0.19 2.81 -6.79
N HIS A 60 -0.59 3.88 -6.93
CA HIS A 60 -1.46 4.36 -5.85
C HIS A 60 -2.97 4.17 -6.10
N CYS A 61 -3.41 4.02 -7.35
CA CYS A 61 -4.84 4.07 -7.67
C CYS A 61 -5.40 2.78 -8.26
N VAL A 62 -4.65 2.14 -9.18
CA VAL A 62 -5.13 1.03 -9.99
C VAL A 62 -5.42 -0.22 -9.17
N THR A 63 -4.81 -0.38 -8.00
CA THR A 63 -5.15 -1.48 -7.07
C THR A 63 -6.65 -1.56 -6.80
N CYS A 64 -7.30 -0.40 -6.62
CA CYS A 64 -8.74 -0.30 -6.42
C CYS A 64 -9.48 0.09 -7.73
N HIS A 65 -8.92 1.05 -8.50
CA HIS A 65 -9.51 1.62 -9.70
C HIS A 65 -9.18 0.81 -10.98
N ARG A 66 -9.68 -0.42 -11.05
CA ARG A 66 -9.51 -1.36 -12.18
C ARG A 66 -10.79 -2.13 -12.46
N ALA A 67 -10.84 -2.85 -13.57
CA ALA A 67 -11.92 -3.79 -13.81
C ALA A 67 -12.00 -4.84 -12.69
N ASN A 68 -13.17 -5.05 -12.15
CA ASN A 68 -13.43 -5.91 -10.98
C ASN A 68 -12.70 -5.48 -9.69
N GLY A 69 -12.22 -4.25 -9.60
CA GLY A 69 -11.74 -3.64 -8.37
C GLY A 69 -12.89 -3.11 -7.50
N THR A 70 -12.56 -2.63 -6.31
CA THR A 70 -13.54 -2.08 -5.34
C THR A 70 -14.04 -0.69 -5.74
N ALA A 71 -13.26 0.07 -6.51
CA ALA A 71 -13.63 1.42 -6.91
C ALA A 71 -14.68 1.43 -8.03
N PRO A 72 -15.56 2.46 -8.10
CA PRO A 72 -16.69 2.49 -9.02
C PRO A 72 -16.32 2.73 -10.49
N PHE A 73 -15.07 3.02 -10.79
CA PHE A 73 -14.55 3.22 -12.15
C PHE A 73 -13.06 2.85 -12.24
N ALA A 74 -12.59 2.50 -13.42
CA ALA A 74 -11.20 2.18 -13.67
C ALA A 74 -10.35 3.43 -13.96
N LEU A 75 -9.04 3.35 -13.67
CA LEU A 75 -8.01 4.32 -14.04
C LEU A 75 -6.84 3.65 -14.78
N THR A 76 -7.08 2.50 -15.37
CA THR A 76 -6.09 1.65 -16.05
C THR A 76 -5.75 2.13 -17.46
N SER A 77 -6.35 3.19 -17.96
CA SER A 77 -6.00 3.77 -19.27
C SER A 77 -6.05 5.29 -19.26
N TYR A 78 -5.40 5.87 -20.29
CA TYR A 78 -5.43 7.32 -20.49
C TYR A 78 -6.86 7.86 -20.62
N GLU A 79 -7.73 7.19 -21.37
CA GLU A 79 -9.09 7.63 -21.62
C GLU A 79 -9.90 7.70 -20.33
N TYR A 80 -9.74 6.73 -19.47
CA TYR A 80 -10.38 6.73 -18.14
C TYR A 80 -9.85 7.86 -17.26
N ALA A 81 -8.53 7.99 -17.18
CA ALA A 81 -7.89 9.06 -16.39
C ALA A 81 -8.24 10.45 -16.93
N PHE A 82 -8.24 10.64 -18.26
CA PHE A 82 -8.59 11.88 -18.91
C PHE A 82 -10.04 12.31 -18.61
N ARG A 83 -10.97 11.40 -18.70
CA ARG A 83 -12.39 11.67 -18.36
C ARG A 83 -12.57 12.04 -16.89
N LYS A 84 -11.71 11.54 -16.01
CA LYS A 84 -11.78 11.76 -14.57
C LYS A 84 -10.76 12.77 -14.04
N LYS A 85 -9.98 13.43 -14.89
CA LYS A 85 -8.87 14.32 -14.51
C LYS A 85 -9.22 15.37 -13.46
N THR A 86 -10.35 16.04 -13.62
CA THR A 86 -10.81 17.07 -12.68
C THR A 86 -11.23 16.47 -11.34
N THR A 87 -11.84 15.27 -11.37
CA THR A 87 -12.20 14.53 -10.16
C THR A 87 -10.94 14.06 -9.43
N ILE A 88 -9.97 13.46 -10.17
CA ILE A 88 -8.67 13.04 -9.62
C ILE A 88 -8.01 14.19 -8.89
N ARG A 89 -7.84 15.35 -9.56
CA ARG A 89 -7.26 16.54 -8.93
C ARG A 89 -7.98 16.90 -7.64
N LYS A 90 -9.30 17.04 -7.70
CA LYS A 90 -10.11 17.49 -6.55
C LYS A 90 -10.02 16.55 -5.34
N VAL A 91 -10.03 15.23 -5.56
CA VAL A 91 -9.99 14.26 -4.44
C VAL A 91 -8.59 14.11 -3.86
N VAL A 92 -7.54 14.28 -4.69
CA VAL A 92 -6.14 14.32 -4.23
C VAL A 92 -5.87 15.61 -3.44
N GLU A 93 -6.32 16.77 -3.93
CA GLU A 93 -6.18 18.05 -3.26
C GLU A 93 -6.86 18.07 -1.87
N LYS A 94 -7.99 17.37 -1.74
CA LYS A 94 -8.72 17.23 -0.48
C LYS A 94 -8.18 16.12 0.44
N GLY A 95 -7.18 15.36 0.02
CA GLY A 95 -6.66 14.21 0.76
C GLY A 95 -7.65 13.05 0.90
N ILE A 96 -8.67 12.97 0.02
CA ILE A 96 -9.66 11.88 0.03
C ILE A 96 -9.09 10.62 -0.64
N MET A 97 -8.23 10.80 -1.64
CA MET A 97 -7.59 9.73 -2.40
C MET A 97 -6.06 9.94 -2.49
N PRO A 98 -5.28 8.86 -2.30
CA PRO A 98 -5.67 7.52 -1.84
C PRO A 98 -6.30 7.55 -0.43
N PRO A 99 -7.16 6.59 -0.05
CA PRO A 99 -7.83 6.57 1.25
C PRO A 99 -6.87 6.05 2.34
N TRP A 100 -5.84 6.84 2.65
CA TRP A 100 -4.81 6.53 3.64
C TRP A 100 -4.80 7.58 4.75
N PRO A 101 -5.41 7.31 5.92
CA PRO A 101 -5.57 8.30 6.99
C PRO A 101 -4.34 8.44 7.89
N ALA A 102 -3.38 7.51 7.84
CA ALA A 102 -2.19 7.57 8.68
C ALA A 102 -1.24 8.69 8.21
N ASP A 103 -0.70 9.44 9.19
CA ASP A 103 0.27 10.50 8.92
C ASP A 103 1.65 9.88 8.60
N PRO A 104 2.16 10.03 7.37
CA PRO A 104 3.45 9.47 6.98
C PRO A 104 4.65 10.12 7.67
N THR A 105 4.45 11.27 8.34
CA THR A 105 5.52 11.95 9.12
C THR A 105 5.63 11.40 10.53
N TYR A 106 4.61 10.71 11.03
CA TYR A 106 4.58 10.15 12.38
C TYR A 106 5.15 8.73 12.43
N SER A 107 4.75 7.85 11.51
CA SER A 107 5.19 6.46 11.44
C SER A 107 4.97 5.88 10.06
N HIS A 108 5.75 4.84 9.71
CA HIS A 108 5.63 4.11 8.45
C HIS A 108 4.99 2.75 8.68
N PHE A 109 4.13 2.33 7.76
CA PHE A 109 3.41 1.06 7.80
C PHE A 109 3.72 0.22 6.56
N LEU A 110 3.68 -1.09 6.72
CA LEU A 110 3.79 -1.99 5.58
C LEU A 110 2.59 -1.78 4.63
N GLY A 111 2.88 -1.55 3.36
CA GLY A 111 1.83 -1.32 2.35
C GLY A 111 1.14 0.03 2.45
N GLU A 112 1.79 1.02 3.08
CA GLU A 112 1.26 2.39 3.11
C GLU A 112 1.03 2.93 1.68
N ASN A 113 -0.06 3.68 1.52
CA ASN A 113 -0.46 4.19 0.21
C ASN A 113 -0.85 5.67 0.30
N PHE A 114 0.15 6.54 0.25
CA PHE A 114 -0.04 7.99 0.18
C PHE A 114 0.76 8.58 -0.99
N LEU A 115 0.35 9.72 -1.47
CA LEU A 115 1.07 10.46 -2.50
C LEU A 115 2.07 11.41 -1.86
N SER A 116 3.30 11.42 -2.37
CA SER A 116 4.27 12.46 -2.08
C SER A 116 3.78 13.82 -2.59
N ASP A 117 4.37 14.90 -2.10
CA ASP A 117 4.00 16.24 -2.56
C ASP A 117 4.38 16.44 -4.03
N ASP A 118 5.46 15.84 -4.51
CA ASP A 118 5.87 15.89 -5.91
C ASP A 118 4.88 15.16 -6.82
N GLU A 119 4.41 13.97 -6.42
CA GLU A 119 3.36 13.24 -7.15
C GLU A 119 2.05 14.01 -7.23
N LYS A 120 1.62 14.64 -6.13
CA LYS A 120 0.46 15.54 -6.12
C LYS A 120 0.64 16.69 -7.11
N GLN A 121 1.81 17.34 -7.10
CA GLN A 121 2.11 18.42 -8.03
C GLN A 121 2.15 17.97 -9.49
N ILE A 122 2.66 16.77 -9.77
CA ILE A 122 2.63 16.15 -11.11
C ILE A 122 1.17 15.98 -11.57
N LEU A 123 0.31 15.43 -10.72
CA LEU A 123 -1.11 15.26 -11.05
C LEU A 123 -1.81 16.59 -11.30
N TYR A 124 -1.57 17.61 -10.47
CA TYR A 124 -2.15 18.93 -10.65
C TYR A 124 -1.69 19.59 -11.94
N LYS A 125 -0.38 19.57 -12.17
CA LYS A 125 0.24 20.17 -13.36
C LYS A 125 -0.22 19.49 -14.66
N TRP A 126 -0.38 18.17 -14.64
CA TRP A 126 -0.95 17.44 -15.77
C TRP A 126 -2.34 17.94 -16.14
N VAL A 127 -3.22 18.09 -15.16
CA VAL A 127 -4.58 18.61 -15.38
C VAL A 127 -4.54 20.04 -15.91
N ASP A 128 -3.73 20.91 -15.31
CA ASP A 128 -3.60 22.33 -15.68
C ASP A 128 -3.03 22.53 -17.10
N GLN A 129 -2.17 21.60 -17.54
CA GLN A 129 -1.57 21.61 -18.89
C GLN A 129 -2.45 20.93 -19.96
N GLY A 130 -3.72 20.63 -19.66
CA GLY A 130 -4.67 20.04 -20.60
C GLY A 130 -4.61 18.52 -20.67
N ALA A 131 -3.99 17.88 -19.70
CA ALA A 131 -3.98 16.42 -19.51
C ALA A 131 -3.50 15.63 -20.73
N ARG A 132 -2.38 16.03 -21.35
CA ARG A 132 -1.84 15.43 -22.58
C ARG A 132 -1.34 14.01 -22.34
N PHE A 133 -1.44 13.17 -23.40
CA PHE A 133 -1.02 11.76 -23.35
C PHE A 133 0.51 11.60 -23.28
N GLY A 134 1.25 12.27 -24.16
CA GLY A 134 2.72 12.14 -24.26
C GLY A 134 3.19 11.04 -25.21
N ASP A 135 4.37 10.47 -24.92
CA ASP A 135 5.03 9.46 -25.75
C ASP A 135 4.56 8.05 -25.35
N SER A 136 3.94 7.34 -26.28
CA SER A 136 3.45 5.97 -26.05
C SER A 136 4.54 4.95 -25.70
N ALA A 137 5.78 5.19 -26.15
CA ALA A 137 6.91 4.30 -25.84
C ALA A 137 7.32 4.35 -24.34
N LYS A 138 6.86 5.37 -23.63
CA LYS A 138 7.11 5.56 -22.19
C LYS A 138 5.93 5.15 -21.31
N LEU A 139 4.85 4.64 -21.89
CA LEU A 139 3.70 4.17 -21.13
C LEU A 139 4.07 2.88 -20.38
N PRO A 140 3.99 2.83 -19.07
CA PRO A 140 4.24 1.62 -18.31
C PRO A 140 3.11 0.60 -18.55
N GLU A 141 3.43 -0.67 -18.37
CA GLU A 141 2.42 -1.71 -18.32
C GLU A 141 1.54 -1.53 -17.08
N VAL A 142 0.26 -1.80 -17.24
CA VAL A 142 -0.69 -1.82 -16.12
C VAL A 142 -0.39 -3.04 -15.25
N PRO A 143 -0.29 -2.89 -13.92
CA PRO A 143 -0.06 -4.00 -13.02
C PRO A 143 -1.09 -5.11 -13.19
N THR A 144 -0.63 -6.34 -13.16
CA THR A 144 -1.50 -7.53 -13.15
C THR A 144 -1.88 -7.88 -11.72
N PHE A 145 -3.16 -8.17 -11.52
CA PHE A 145 -3.69 -8.52 -10.20
C PHE A 145 -4.18 -9.98 -10.23
N ASN A 146 -3.71 -10.77 -9.28
CA ASN A 146 -4.21 -12.11 -9.11
C ASN A 146 -5.70 -12.08 -8.73
N LYS A 147 -6.47 -12.95 -9.38
CA LYS A 147 -7.93 -13.03 -9.11
C LYS A 147 -8.24 -13.72 -7.80
N LEU A 148 -7.35 -14.58 -7.29
CA LEU A 148 -7.59 -15.47 -6.17
C LEU A 148 -6.83 -15.07 -4.91
N SER A 149 -5.57 -14.69 -5.01
CA SER A 149 -4.74 -14.37 -3.84
C SER A 149 -3.56 -13.50 -4.23
N ASN A 150 -3.22 -12.53 -3.39
CA ASN A 150 -1.99 -11.74 -3.48
C ASN A 150 -0.82 -12.42 -2.76
N LEU A 151 -1.11 -13.31 -1.80
CA LEU A 151 -0.11 -14.02 -1.00
C LEU A 151 0.40 -15.31 -1.66
N GLY A 152 -0.14 -15.68 -2.81
CA GLY A 152 0.20 -16.92 -3.52
C GLY A 152 -0.70 -18.09 -3.14
N LYS A 153 -0.15 -19.33 -3.23
CA LYS A 153 -0.90 -20.54 -2.89
C LYS A 153 -1.05 -20.65 -1.37
N PRO A 154 -2.28 -20.73 -0.84
CA PRO A 154 -2.52 -20.91 0.59
C PRO A 154 -2.24 -22.35 1.05
N ASP A 155 -1.84 -22.51 2.31
CA ASP A 155 -1.73 -23.82 2.97
C ASP A 155 -3.11 -24.32 3.41
N VAL A 156 -3.96 -23.40 3.87
CA VAL A 156 -5.35 -23.68 4.27
C VAL A 156 -6.28 -22.68 3.57
N THR A 157 -7.40 -23.17 3.04
CA THR A 157 -8.48 -22.35 2.49
C THR A 157 -9.77 -22.65 3.21
N VAL A 158 -10.39 -21.61 3.76
CA VAL A 158 -11.69 -21.69 4.41
C VAL A 158 -12.72 -21.00 3.53
N TYR A 159 -13.79 -21.68 3.20
CA TYR A 159 -14.87 -21.14 2.38
C TYR A 159 -16.01 -20.62 3.26
N MET A 160 -16.49 -19.45 2.92
CA MET A 160 -17.70 -18.87 3.51
C MET A 160 -18.88 -19.15 2.60
N ASP A 161 -20.07 -19.28 3.20
CA ASP A 161 -21.31 -19.37 2.42
C ASP A 161 -21.57 -18.10 1.64
N SER A 162 -22.20 -18.24 0.49
CA SER A 162 -22.60 -17.09 -0.33
C SER A 162 -23.78 -16.35 0.29
N VAL A 163 -23.69 -15.03 0.31
CA VAL A 163 -24.74 -14.14 0.82
C VAL A 163 -25.35 -13.37 -0.34
N LEU A 164 -26.67 -13.29 -0.39
CA LEU A 164 -27.39 -12.47 -1.35
C LEU A 164 -27.38 -11.01 -0.89
N ILE A 165 -26.77 -10.14 -1.68
CA ILE A 165 -26.81 -8.70 -1.48
C ILE A 165 -27.87 -8.09 -2.38
N GLU A 166 -28.88 -7.45 -1.80
CA GLU A 166 -29.89 -6.74 -2.54
C GLU A 166 -29.39 -5.41 -3.07
N GLY A 167 -29.73 -5.05 -4.30
CA GLY A 167 -29.33 -3.80 -4.94
C GLY A 167 -30.14 -2.58 -4.48
N ASN A 168 -30.16 -2.31 -3.19
CA ASN A 168 -30.95 -1.23 -2.58
C ASN A 168 -30.14 -0.01 -2.12
N ASN A 169 -28.85 0.07 -2.51
CA ASN A 169 -27.89 1.12 -2.12
C ASN A 169 -27.74 1.30 -0.60
N ARG A 170 -27.92 0.23 0.16
CA ARG A 170 -27.66 0.21 1.58
C ARG A 170 -26.47 -0.69 1.87
N ASP A 171 -25.60 -0.24 2.76
CA ASP A 171 -24.55 -1.09 3.33
C ASP A 171 -25.19 -2.16 4.22
N LYS A 172 -24.67 -3.38 4.11
CA LYS A 172 -25.05 -4.51 4.95
C LYS A 172 -23.86 -4.91 5.81
N PHE A 173 -24.14 -5.16 7.07
CA PHE A 173 -23.15 -5.64 8.04
C PHE A 173 -23.48 -7.06 8.44
N TYR A 174 -22.52 -7.93 8.21
CA TYR A 174 -22.64 -9.35 8.50
C TYR A 174 -21.54 -9.79 9.45
N VAL A 175 -21.90 -10.55 10.46
CA VAL A 175 -20.94 -11.25 11.29
C VAL A 175 -20.91 -12.71 10.86
N VAL A 176 -19.74 -13.20 10.48
CA VAL A 176 -19.58 -14.54 9.90
C VAL A 176 -18.55 -15.32 10.69
N LYS A 177 -18.93 -16.53 11.09
CA LYS A 177 -18.05 -17.53 11.68
C LYS A 177 -17.53 -18.47 10.61
N SER A 178 -16.22 -18.56 10.46
CA SER A 178 -15.54 -19.44 9.52
C SER A 178 -14.62 -20.39 10.27
N PRO A 179 -15.15 -21.51 10.83
CA PRO A 179 -14.36 -22.43 11.62
C PRO A 179 -13.39 -23.23 10.75
N PHE A 180 -12.20 -23.46 11.29
CA PHE A 180 -11.20 -24.33 10.69
C PHE A 180 -10.35 -24.99 11.78
N GLU A 181 -9.71 -26.07 11.44
CA GLU A 181 -8.81 -26.81 12.32
C GLU A 181 -7.41 -26.87 11.70
N ILE A 182 -6.42 -26.78 12.57
CA ILE A 182 -5.02 -26.99 12.23
C ILE A 182 -4.53 -28.16 13.08
N PRO A 183 -4.04 -29.24 12.48
CA PRO A 183 -3.80 -30.53 13.20
C PRO A 183 -2.67 -30.47 14.22
N ASN A 184 -1.82 -29.47 14.19
CA ASN A 184 -0.69 -29.28 15.09
C ASN A 184 -0.53 -27.80 15.46
N ASP A 185 0.16 -27.52 16.56
CA ASP A 185 0.57 -26.18 16.93
C ASP A 185 1.35 -25.54 15.78
N THR A 186 0.85 -24.40 15.28
CA THR A 186 1.34 -23.78 14.05
C THR A 186 1.37 -22.27 14.19
N PHE A 187 2.38 -21.67 13.61
CA PHE A 187 2.45 -20.22 13.47
C PHE A 187 1.76 -19.78 12.18
N ILE A 188 0.78 -18.89 12.30
CA ILE A 188 0.12 -18.25 11.14
C ILE A 188 0.96 -17.07 10.70
N ARG A 189 1.49 -17.13 9.47
CA ARG A 189 2.27 -16.05 8.88
C ARG A 189 1.40 -14.95 8.31
N ALA A 190 0.31 -15.30 7.68
CA ALA A 190 -0.58 -14.36 7.02
C ALA A 190 -1.98 -14.97 6.83
N ILE A 191 -2.98 -14.09 6.81
CA ILE A 191 -4.36 -14.43 6.49
C ILE A 191 -4.80 -13.45 5.40
N GLU A 192 -5.46 -13.98 4.38
CA GLU A 192 -6.03 -13.19 3.31
C GLU A 192 -7.51 -13.51 3.14
N PHE A 193 -8.31 -12.47 3.05
CA PHE A 193 -9.71 -12.58 2.66
C PHE A 193 -9.85 -12.27 1.18
N VAL A 194 -10.42 -13.20 0.44
CA VAL A 194 -10.66 -13.06 -1.00
C VAL A 194 -12.16 -13.06 -1.27
N PRO A 195 -12.79 -11.89 -1.43
CA PRO A 195 -14.23 -11.82 -1.71
C PRO A 195 -14.53 -12.33 -3.11
N GLY A 196 -15.63 -13.09 -3.24
CA GLY A 196 -16.10 -13.56 -4.54
C GLY A 196 -16.51 -12.42 -5.47
N LYS A 197 -16.95 -11.28 -4.91
CA LYS A 197 -17.31 -10.04 -5.59
C LYS A 197 -16.68 -8.84 -4.89
N HIS A 198 -15.47 -8.47 -5.29
CA HIS A 198 -14.73 -7.32 -4.72
C HIS A 198 -15.53 -6.01 -4.74
N GLN A 199 -16.38 -5.82 -5.73
CA GLN A 199 -17.20 -4.61 -5.90
C GLN A 199 -18.27 -4.44 -4.83
N LEU A 200 -18.62 -5.52 -4.13
CA LEU A 200 -19.67 -5.54 -3.11
C LEU A 200 -19.14 -5.56 -1.68
N VAL A 201 -17.83 -5.66 -1.50
CA VAL A 201 -17.21 -5.69 -0.18
C VAL A 201 -16.46 -4.38 0.06
N HIS A 202 -16.96 -3.59 1.00
CA HIS A 202 -16.36 -2.31 1.35
C HIS A 202 -15.15 -2.52 2.27
N HIS A 203 -15.31 -3.27 3.35
CA HIS A 203 -14.22 -3.64 4.27
C HIS A 203 -14.54 -4.95 4.99
N LEU A 204 -13.53 -5.49 5.63
CA LEU A 204 -13.63 -6.67 6.50
C LEU A 204 -12.82 -6.39 7.77
N ASN A 205 -13.44 -6.69 8.91
CA ASN A 205 -12.73 -6.88 10.17
C ASN A 205 -12.69 -8.38 10.46
N ALA A 206 -11.55 -8.89 10.89
CA ALA A 206 -11.39 -10.31 11.18
C ALA A 206 -10.64 -10.53 12.49
N ASP A 207 -11.18 -11.38 13.33
CA ASP A 207 -10.57 -11.84 14.56
C ASP A 207 -10.29 -13.32 14.48
N LEU A 208 -9.12 -13.74 14.96
CA LEU A 208 -8.82 -15.16 15.22
C LEU A 208 -9.20 -15.48 16.67
N ILE A 209 -10.14 -16.40 16.81
CA ILE A 209 -10.62 -16.81 18.11
C ILE A 209 -10.19 -18.24 18.36
N LEU A 210 -9.48 -18.47 19.47
CA LEU A 210 -9.11 -19.81 19.89
C LEU A 210 -10.35 -20.52 20.46
N TYR A 211 -10.55 -21.72 19.99
CA TYR A 211 -11.61 -22.61 20.44
C TYR A 211 -11.20 -23.32 21.73
N ARG A 212 -12.13 -23.38 22.68
CA ARG A 212 -11.97 -24.10 23.95
C ARG A 212 -12.87 -25.32 23.97
N GLU A 213 -12.28 -26.47 23.94
CA GLU A 213 -12.99 -27.76 23.93
C GLU A 213 -13.87 -28.01 25.16
N ASP A 214 -13.50 -27.41 26.31
CA ASP A 214 -14.29 -27.49 27.55
C ASP A 214 -15.60 -26.66 27.51
N LEU A 215 -15.66 -25.67 26.60
CA LEU A 215 -16.85 -24.81 26.44
C LEU A 215 -17.72 -25.26 25.26
N LYS A 216 -17.14 -25.89 24.24
CA LYS A 216 -17.85 -26.29 23.05
C LYS A 216 -17.27 -27.58 22.44
N GLN A 217 -18.13 -28.55 22.23
CA GLN A 217 -17.71 -29.87 21.71
C GLN A 217 -17.43 -29.82 20.19
N ASN A 218 -18.03 -28.93 19.43
CA ASN A 218 -17.85 -28.86 17.98
C ASN A 218 -17.91 -27.41 17.47
N VAL A 219 -16.76 -26.91 17.04
CA VAL A 219 -16.64 -25.54 16.50
C VAL A 219 -17.40 -25.34 15.18
N PHE A 220 -17.67 -26.43 14.46
CA PHE A 220 -18.40 -26.39 13.19
C PHE A 220 -19.91 -26.30 13.34
N ASP A 221 -20.44 -26.57 14.53
CA ASP A 221 -21.87 -26.52 14.80
C ASP A 221 -22.36 -25.09 15.12
N GLY A 222 -23.66 -24.91 14.96
CA GLY A 222 -24.37 -23.67 15.34
C GLY A 222 -24.41 -22.63 14.23
N ILE A 223 -24.77 -21.40 14.62
CA ILE A 223 -24.98 -20.29 13.69
C ILE A 223 -23.64 -19.84 13.13
N ARG A 224 -23.55 -19.71 11.80
CA ARG A 224 -22.36 -19.25 11.10
C ARG A 224 -22.48 -17.83 10.54
N PHE A 225 -23.68 -17.31 10.51
CA PHE A 225 -23.97 -16.06 9.83
C PHE A 225 -25.06 -15.29 10.57
N VAL A 226 -24.81 -14.00 10.80
CA VAL A 226 -25.78 -13.10 11.42
C VAL A 226 -25.82 -11.81 10.61
N ASP A 227 -27.02 -11.38 10.23
CA ASP A 227 -27.28 -10.06 9.66
C ASP A 227 -27.54 -9.08 10.80
N GLU A 228 -26.68 -8.08 10.97
CA GLU A 228 -26.79 -7.09 12.04
C GLU A 228 -28.01 -6.15 11.89
N GLU A 229 -28.66 -6.10 10.75
CA GLU A 229 -29.94 -5.39 10.62
C GLU A 229 -31.09 -6.13 11.33
N THR A 230 -30.97 -7.45 11.45
CA THR A 230 -32.03 -8.28 12.06
C THR A 230 -31.73 -8.61 13.51
N VAL A 231 -30.47 -8.54 13.92
CA VAL A 231 -30.01 -8.84 15.27
C VAL A 231 -29.08 -7.72 15.74
N PRO A 232 -29.31 -7.12 16.94
CA PRO A 232 -28.40 -6.12 17.48
C PRO A 232 -26.94 -6.60 17.50
N THR A 233 -26.01 -5.72 17.19
CA THR A 233 -24.57 -6.03 17.07
C THR A 233 -24.01 -6.72 18.31
N GLU A 234 -24.39 -6.28 19.51
CA GLU A 234 -23.97 -6.91 20.77
C GLU A 234 -24.43 -8.36 20.85
N LEU A 235 -25.70 -8.63 20.48
CA LEU A 235 -26.29 -9.97 20.52
C LEU A 235 -25.71 -10.84 19.41
N ALA A 236 -25.40 -10.29 18.25
CA ALA A 236 -24.71 -10.98 17.15
C ALA A 236 -23.33 -11.43 17.60
N HIS A 237 -22.55 -10.54 18.20
CA HIS A 237 -21.24 -10.86 18.77
C HIS A 237 -21.33 -11.86 19.93
N GLU A 238 -22.33 -11.73 20.77
CA GLU A 238 -22.56 -12.64 21.89
C GLU A 238 -22.93 -14.04 21.42
N ASN A 239 -23.83 -14.15 20.45
CA ASN A 239 -24.18 -15.44 19.82
C ASN A 239 -22.98 -16.10 19.12
N LEU A 240 -22.06 -15.34 18.59
CA LEU A 240 -20.82 -15.83 18.00
C LEU A 240 -19.76 -16.15 19.05
N LYS A 241 -19.73 -15.42 20.18
CA LYS A 241 -18.87 -15.72 21.34
C LYS A 241 -19.34 -16.96 22.11
N ILE A 242 -20.65 -17.16 22.24
CA ILE A 242 -21.23 -18.38 22.82
C ILE A 242 -20.85 -19.63 22.00
N LEU A 243 -20.38 -19.40 20.81
CA LEU A 243 -19.80 -20.44 19.96
C LEU A 243 -18.32 -20.72 20.30
N ASN A 244 -17.74 -20.07 21.30
CA ASN A 244 -16.37 -20.26 21.78
C ASN A 244 -16.35 -20.96 23.12
#